data_4ea7a975bb5ea2dda2a0a6a4cfda1b56
#
_entry.id   4ea7a975bb5ea2dda2a0a6a4cfda1b56
#
_cell.length_a   1.000
_cell.length_b   1.000
_cell.length_c   1.000
_cell.angle_alpha   90.00
_cell.angle_beta   90.00
_cell.angle_gamma   90.00
#
_symmetry.space_group_name_H-M   'P 1'
#
loop_
_entity.id
_entity.type
_entity.pdbx_description
1 polymer ?
#
loop_
_entity_poly.entity_id
_entity_poly.type
_entity_poly.pdbx_seq_one_letter_code
_entity_poly.pdbx_strand_id
1 'polypeptide(L)'
;MDRGLVSRLGDECGTSLLEVLVALMLVAMGMLSVAPMFVSSVDTSATGADISSLSARATARMESLRAEPFHTLTPGGSLTSNVSGYSDTTDPQVILRWEIVDGGGPSGTRSIQLVAFRLSQLSAKPSSVLLTTLRSR
;
A
#
# COMPACT_ATOMS: atom_id res chain seq x y z
N MET A 1 -3.77 39.97 -70.69
CA MET A 1 -3.13 40.13 -69.40
C MET A 1 -3.96 39.38 -68.40
N ASP A 2 -3.58 38.10 -68.14
CA ASP A 2 -4.01 37.41 -66.93
C ASP A 2 -3.26 36.04 -66.87
N ARG A 3 -2.10 36.08 -66.35
CA ARG A 3 -1.27 34.87 -66.05
C ARG A 3 -0.89 34.94 -64.58
N GLY A 4 -1.78 34.51 -63.72
CA GLY A 4 -1.44 34.65 -62.28
C GLY A 4 -2.26 33.83 -61.32
N LEU A 5 -3.04 32.84 -61.76
CA LEU A 5 -3.96 32.17 -60.83
C LEU A 5 -3.97 30.64 -60.90
N VAL A 6 -2.94 29.97 -61.42
CA VAL A 6 -2.93 28.51 -61.60
C VAL A 6 -1.74 27.81 -60.88
N SER A 7 -1.04 28.49 -59.98
CA SER A 7 0.15 27.88 -59.35
C SER A 7 0.02 27.63 -57.81
N ARG A 8 -1.18 27.41 -57.30
CA ARG A 8 -1.38 27.11 -55.88
C ARG A 8 -2.17 25.84 -55.55
N LEU A 9 -2.28 24.92 -56.49
CA LEU A 9 -2.96 23.63 -56.25
C LEU A 9 -2.05 22.44 -56.52
N GLY A 10 -0.84 22.45 -56.00
CA GLY A 10 0.15 21.43 -56.31
C GLY A 10 1.03 20.95 -55.15
N ASP A 11 0.68 21.21 -53.90
CA ASP A 11 1.39 20.63 -52.74
C ASP A 11 0.42 19.81 -51.89
N GLU A 12 -0.27 18.88 -52.52
CA GLU A 12 -0.73 17.70 -51.79
C GLU A 12 0.47 16.74 -51.67
N CYS A 13 1.32 16.99 -50.68
CA CYS A 13 2.33 16.03 -50.26
C CYS A 13 1.59 14.80 -49.76
N GLY A 14 1.36 13.83 -50.66
CA GLY A 14 0.92 12.50 -50.25
C GLY A 14 1.90 11.95 -49.25
N THR A 15 1.44 11.68 -48.03
CA THR A 15 2.25 11.05 -46.99
C THR A 15 2.92 9.82 -47.59
N SER A 16 4.27 9.80 -47.58
CA SER A 16 5.04 8.65 -48.08
C SER A 16 4.69 7.43 -47.22
N LEU A 17 4.54 6.29 -47.84
CA LEU A 17 4.27 5.02 -47.16
C LEU A 17 5.29 4.75 -46.04
N LEU A 18 6.51 5.25 -46.22
CA LEU A 18 7.60 5.22 -45.23
C LEU A 18 7.27 6.13 -44.04
N GLU A 19 6.68 7.29 -44.23
CA GLU A 19 6.32 8.19 -43.13
C GLU A 19 5.22 7.61 -42.27
N VAL A 20 4.22 6.96 -42.87
CA VAL A 20 3.18 6.23 -42.12
C VAL A 20 3.78 5.06 -41.32
N LEU A 21 4.74 4.32 -41.89
CA LEU A 21 5.44 3.25 -41.23
C LEU A 21 6.25 3.74 -40.02
N VAL A 22 6.99 4.83 -40.18
CA VAL A 22 7.74 5.46 -39.10
C VAL A 22 6.80 5.99 -38.00
N ALA A 23 5.71 6.65 -38.40
CA ALA A 23 4.72 7.13 -37.43
C ALA A 23 4.09 5.99 -36.61
N LEU A 24 3.72 4.88 -37.27
CA LEU A 24 3.21 3.68 -36.58
C LEU A 24 4.24 3.06 -35.64
N MET A 25 5.52 3.02 -36.05
CA MET A 25 6.60 2.52 -35.21
C MET A 25 6.82 3.38 -33.96
N LEU A 26 6.75 4.71 -34.07
CA LEU A 26 6.85 5.64 -32.96
C LEU A 26 5.66 5.49 -32.01
N VAL A 27 4.45 5.35 -32.54
CA VAL A 27 3.23 5.12 -31.73
C VAL A 27 3.35 3.78 -30.99
N ALA A 28 3.79 2.72 -31.66
CA ALA A 28 3.98 1.41 -31.03
C ALA A 28 5.01 1.47 -29.88
N MET A 29 6.14 2.13 -30.08
CA MET A 29 7.13 2.35 -29.02
C MET A 29 6.58 3.18 -27.87
N GLY A 30 5.79 4.20 -28.15
CA GLY A 30 5.11 5.00 -27.14
C GLY A 30 4.15 4.17 -26.28
N MET A 31 3.35 3.31 -26.91
CA MET A 31 2.41 2.43 -26.18
C MET A 31 3.13 1.40 -25.32
N LEU A 32 4.23 0.82 -25.80
CA LEU A 32 5.03 -0.13 -25.02
C LEU A 32 5.67 0.49 -23.78
N SER A 33 5.98 1.78 -23.78
CA SER A 33 6.53 2.47 -22.61
C SER A 33 5.49 2.77 -21.53
N VAL A 34 4.23 2.92 -21.89
CA VAL A 34 3.13 3.28 -20.96
C VAL A 34 2.56 2.04 -20.24
N ALA A 35 2.56 0.87 -20.90
CA ALA A 35 1.99 -0.36 -20.35
C ALA A 35 2.53 -0.73 -18.96
N PRO A 36 3.85 -0.73 -18.70
CA PRO A 36 4.39 -1.07 -17.39
C PRO A 36 4.00 -0.05 -16.30
N MET A 37 3.74 1.19 -16.63
CA MET A 37 3.26 2.19 -15.67
C MET A 37 1.85 1.86 -15.14
N PHE A 38 0.98 1.35 -16.00
CA PHE A 38 -0.36 0.92 -15.57
C PHE A 38 -0.29 -0.26 -14.62
N VAL A 39 0.53 -1.26 -14.92
CA VAL A 39 0.72 -2.43 -14.05
C VAL A 39 1.25 -1.99 -12.68
N SER A 40 2.27 -1.16 -12.65
CA SER A 40 2.83 -0.62 -11.41
C SER A 40 1.81 0.20 -10.61
N SER A 41 0.97 0.97 -11.29
CA SER A 41 -0.08 1.77 -10.65
C SER A 41 -1.14 0.88 -9.96
N VAL A 42 -1.55 -0.21 -10.61
CA VAL A 42 -2.52 -1.16 -10.05
C VAL A 42 -1.93 -1.86 -8.82
N ASP A 43 -0.68 -2.33 -8.89
CA ASP A 43 0.01 -2.97 -7.76
C ASP A 43 0.17 -2.02 -6.57
N THR A 44 0.53 -0.77 -6.83
CA THR A 44 0.65 0.25 -5.78
C THR A 44 -0.70 0.54 -5.13
N SER A 45 -1.76 0.63 -5.91
CA SER A 45 -3.12 0.85 -5.40
C SER A 45 -3.61 -0.32 -4.55
N ALA A 46 -3.36 -1.55 -4.98
CA ALA A 46 -3.71 -2.76 -4.22
C ALA A 46 -2.95 -2.80 -2.88
N THR A 47 -1.65 -2.54 -2.90
CA THR A 47 -0.82 -2.48 -1.68
C THR A 47 -1.29 -1.37 -0.74
N GLY A 48 -1.65 -0.20 -1.27
CA GLY A 48 -2.20 0.91 -0.49
C GLY A 48 -3.52 0.55 0.21
N ALA A 49 -4.43 -0.12 -0.48
CA ALA A 49 -5.69 -0.59 0.09
C ALA A 49 -5.46 -1.62 1.20
N ASP A 50 -4.51 -2.54 1.01
CA ASP A 50 -4.14 -3.54 2.02
C ASP A 50 -3.57 -2.91 3.28
N ILE A 51 -2.62 -1.98 3.15
CA ILE A 51 -2.04 -1.26 4.29
C ILE A 51 -3.11 -0.44 5.01
N SER A 52 -4.01 0.21 4.28
CA SER A 52 -5.10 0.98 4.86
C SER A 52 -6.03 0.09 5.70
N SER A 53 -6.42 -1.08 5.17
CA SER A 53 -7.27 -2.03 5.89
C SER A 53 -6.60 -2.60 7.14
N LEU A 54 -5.30 -2.93 7.06
CA LEU A 54 -4.50 -3.39 8.21
C LEU A 54 -4.37 -2.30 9.27
N SER A 55 -4.11 -1.05 8.84
CA SER A 55 -4.00 0.10 9.74
C SER A 55 -5.31 0.36 10.49
N ALA A 56 -6.45 0.29 9.80
CA ALA A 56 -7.76 0.47 10.43
C ALA A 56 -8.02 -0.61 11.51
N ARG A 57 -7.72 -1.88 11.23
CA ARG A 57 -7.86 -2.98 12.20
C ARG A 57 -6.90 -2.85 13.37
N ALA A 58 -5.63 -2.53 13.08
CA ALA A 58 -4.63 -2.29 14.11
C ALA A 58 -5.02 -1.14 15.04
N THR A 59 -5.52 -0.05 14.49
CA THR A 59 -6.00 1.11 15.26
C THR A 59 -7.20 0.74 16.12
N ALA A 60 -8.19 0.05 15.56
CA ALA A 60 -9.36 -0.39 16.31
C ALA A 60 -8.97 -1.30 17.51
N ARG A 61 -8.03 -2.24 17.30
CA ARG A 61 -7.55 -3.09 18.40
C ARG A 61 -6.74 -2.30 19.42
N MET A 62 -5.88 -1.38 18.98
CA MET A 62 -5.12 -0.51 19.86
C MET A 62 -6.05 0.35 20.74
N GLU A 63 -7.11 0.93 20.17
CA GLU A 63 -8.09 1.70 20.93
C GLU A 63 -8.87 0.81 21.93
N SER A 64 -9.19 -0.44 21.55
CA SER A 64 -9.77 -1.40 22.48
C SER A 64 -8.83 -1.66 23.67
N LEU A 65 -7.55 -1.90 23.44
CA LEU A 65 -6.56 -2.10 24.50
C LEU A 65 -6.38 -0.84 25.37
N ARG A 66 -6.48 0.34 24.77
CA ARG A 66 -6.42 1.62 25.51
C ARG A 66 -7.66 1.87 26.36
N ALA A 67 -8.82 1.35 25.97
CA ALA A 67 -10.06 1.47 26.71
C ALA A 67 -10.11 0.49 27.92
N GLU A 68 -9.30 -0.57 27.90
CA GLU A 68 -9.26 -1.52 29.01
C GLU A 68 -8.70 -0.87 30.30
N PRO A 69 -9.18 -1.25 31.49
CA PRO A 69 -8.64 -0.76 32.74
C PRO A 69 -7.15 -1.11 32.89
N PHE A 70 -6.36 -0.20 33.43
CA PHE A 70 -4.90 -0.38 33.54
C PHE A 70 -4.49 -1.65 34.26
N HIS A 71 -5.24 -2.07 35.25
CA HIS A 71 -4.95 -3.27 36.06
C HIS A 71 -5.18 -4.60 35.29
N THR A 72 -5.99 -4.59 34.25
CA THR A 72 -6.24 -5.78 33.40
C THR A 72 -5.20 -5.97 32.30
N LEU A 73 -4.46 -4.91 31.95
CA LEU A 73 -3.40 -4.95 30.92
C LEU A 73 -2.16 -5.63 31.52
N THR A 74 -2.16 -6.94 31.64
CA THR A 74 -0.99 -7.67 32.17
C THR A 74 0.19 -7.61 31.19
N PRO A 75 1.42 -7.40 31.68
CA PRO A 75 2.62 -7.50 30.83
C PRO A 75 2.76 -8.88 30.22
N GLY A 76 3.17 -8.97 28.97
CA GLY A 76 3.34 -10.21 28.23
C GLY A 76 3.06 -10.06 26.75
N GLY A 77 2.96 -11.17 26.06
CA GLY A 77 2.75 -11.23 24.63
C GLY A 77 4.03 -11.33 23.83
N SER A 78 3.92 -11.31 22.51
CA SER A 78 5.06 -11.34 21.59
C SER A 78 4.61 -10.82 20.22
N LEU A 79 5.45 -10.01 19.57
CA LEU A 79 5.20 -9.55 18.21
C LEU A 79 5.54 -10.61 17.14
N THR A 80 6.33 -11.63 17.51
CA THR A 80 6.83 -12.64 16.57
C THR A 80 6.08 -13.98 16.62
N SER A 81 5.42 -14.28 17.74
CA SER A 81 4.70 -15.54 17.94
C SER A 81 3.26 -15.31 18.43
N ASN A 82 2.38 -16.26 18.13
CA ASN A 82 1.00 -16.22 18.64
C ASN A 82 1.01 -16.65 20.11
N VAL A 83 0.69 -15.72 20.99
CA VAL A 83 0.54 -15.97 22.43
C VAL A 83 -0.94 -15.84 22.76
N SER A 84 -1.49 -16.82 23.49
CA SER A 84 -2.89 -16.80 23.90
C SER A 84 -3.18 -15.55 24.74
N GLY A 85 -4.24 -14.82 24.41
CA GLY A 85 -4.59 -13.54 25.04
C GLY A 85 -3.83 -12.33 24.50
N TYR A 86 -2.82 -12.51 23.64
CA TYR A 86 -2.00 -11.46 23.05
C TYR A 86 -1.93 -11.56 21.51
N SER A 87 -2.81 -12.33 20.92
CA SER A 87 -2.94 -12.44 19.47
C SER A 87 -4.41 -12.59 19.09
N ASP A 88 -4.76 -12.05 17.93
CA ASP A 88 -6.06 -12.25 17.28
C ASP A 88 -5.82 -12.89 15.91
N THR A 89 -6.33 -14.08 15.76
CA THR A 89 -6.26 -14.91 14.55
C THR A 89 -7.64 -15.29 14.05
N THR A 90 -8.66 -14.53 14.45
CA THR A 90 -10.07 -14.78 14.05
C THR A 90 -10.25 -14.65 12.55
N ASP A 91 -9.53 -13.72 11.92
CA ASP A 91 -9.52 -13.58 10.47
C ASP A 91 -8.36 -14.44 9.91
N PRO A 92 -8.66 -15.40 8.99
CA PRO A 92 -7.62 -16.26 8.41
C PRO A 92 -6.62 -15.51 7.54
N GLN A 93 -6.92 -14.28 7.14
CA GLN A 93 -6.05 -13.47 6.29
C GLN A 93 -5.21 -12.44 7.05
N VAL A 94 -5.61 -12.08 8.27
CA VAL A 94 -4.98 -11.01 9.05
C VAL A 94 -4.69 -11.51 10.46
N ILE A 95 -3.45 -11.39 10.87
CA ILE A 95 -3.03 -11.68 12.24
C ILE A 95 -2.65 -10.38 12.92
N LEU A 96 -3.22 -10.18 14.12
CA LEU A 96 -2.80 -9.13 15.03
C LEU A 96 -2.07 -9.76 16.21
N ARG A 97 -0.93 -9.19 16.58
CA ARG A 97 -0.19 -9.57 17.78
C ARG A 97 0.16 -8.32 18.56
N TRP A 98 0.14 -8.43 19.86
CA TRP A 98 0.56 -7.31 20.72
C TRP A 98 1.42 -7.79 21.86
N GLU A 99 2.24 -6.90 22.33
CA GLU A 99 3.14 -7.07 23.46
C GLU A 99 2.95 -5.90 24.41
N ILE A 100 2.84 -6.22 25.68
CA ILE A 100 2.69 -5.23 26.75
C ILE A 100 3.93 -5.35 27.65
N VAL A 101 4.68 -4.28 27.74
CA VAL A 101 5.91 -4.21 28.53
C VAL A 101 5.74 -3.18 29.63
N ASP A 102 6.11 -3.55 30.86
CA ASP A 102 6.19 -2.59 31.96
C ASP A 102 7.33 -1.60 31.73
N GLY A 103 7.00 -0.31 31.71
CA GLY A 103 7.96 0.76 31.44
C GLY A 103 8.93 1.08 32.60
N GLY A 104 8.89 0.31 33.71
CA GLY A 104 9.87 0.39 34.80
C GLY A 104 9.92 1.72 35.55
N GLY A 105 9.01 2.65 35.29
CA GLY A 105 8.98 3.95 35.97
C GLY A 105 8.15 3.91 37.27
N PRO A 106 8.41 4.85 38.22
CA PRO A 106 7.70 4.93 39.49
C PRO A 106 6.20 5.20 39.32
N SER A 107 5.73 5.53 38.13
CA SER A 107 4.33 5.87 37.83
C SER A 107 3.50 4.73 37.23
N GLY A 108 4.03 3.50 37.15
CA GLY A 108 3.31 2.40 36.55
C GLY A 108 2.95 2.69 35.09
N THR A 109 3.95 2.93 34.24
CA THR A 109 3.77 3.13 32.82
C THR A 109 3.86 1.79 32.08
N ARG A 110 2.99 1.55 31.10
CA ARG A 110 3.06 0.38 30.22
C ARG A 110 3.20 0.81 28.77
N SER A 111 4.10 0.15 28.07
CA SER A 111 4.24 0.27 26.62
C SER A 111 3.44 -0.85 25.97
N ILE A 112 2.57 -0.49 25.04
CA ILE A 112 1.80 -1.45 24.23
C ILE A 112 2.30 -1.32 22.80
N GLN A 113 2.78 -2.41 22.24
CA GLN A 113 3.17 -2.52 20.84
C GLN A 113 2.23 -3.51 20.17
N LEU A 114 1.74 -3.17 18.99
CA LEU A 114 0.84 -4.00 18.21
C LEU A 114 1.33 -4.09 16.79
N VAL A 115 1.43 -5.29 16.25
CA VAL A 115 1.70 -5.55 14.85
C VAL A 115 0.50 -6.22 14.20
N ALA A 116 0.08 -5.68 13.07
CA ALA A 116 -0.89 -6.30 12.18
C ALA A 116 -0.19 -6.71 10.90
N PHE A 117 -0.40 -7.92 10.43
CA PHE A 117 0.15 -8.40 9.17
C PHE A 117 -0.82 -9.33 8.46
N ARG A 118 -0.74 -9.32 7.12
CA ARG A 118 -1.55 -10.19 6.29
C ARG A 118 -0.78 -11.45 5.92
N LEU A 119 -1.44 -12.59 6.06
CA LEU A 119 -0.97 -13.88 5.54
C LEU A 119 -1.30 -13.95 4.04
N SER A 120 -0.57 -13.20 3.22
CA SER A 120 -0.70 -13.33 1.77
C SER A 120 0.32 -14.34 1.26
N GLN A 121 -0.17 -15.46 0.76
CA GLN A 121 0.69 -16.46 0.09
C GLN A 121 1.14 -16.02 -1.32
N LEU A 122 0.54 -14.97 -1.86
CA LEU A 122 0.81 -14.50 -3.23
C LEU A 122 1.63 -13.21 -3.33
N SER A 123 1.82 -12.47 -2.23
CA SER A 123 2.58 -11.22 -2.29
C SER A 123 4.03 -11.47 -1.87
N ALA A 124 4.95 -11.11 -2.76
CA ALA A 124 6.39 -11.17 -2.48
C ALA A 124 6.84 -10.22 -1.36
N LYS A 125 5.96 -9.33 -0.90
CA LYS A 125 6.22 -8.36 0.17
C LYS A 125 5.13 -8.45 1.22
N PRO A 126 5.44 -8.91 2.46
CA PRO A 126 4.47 -8.93 3.54
C PRO A 126 4.09 -7.49 3.92
N SER A 127 2.80 -7.18 3.85
CA SER A 127 2.29 -5.92 4.36
C SER A 127 2.12 -6.03 5.88
N SER A 128 2.80 -5.18 6.62
CA SER A 128 2.69 -5.11 8.09
C SER A 128 2.60 -3.67 8.57
N VAL A 129 1.84 -3.47 9.64
CA VAL A 129 1.69 -2.18 10.32
C VAL A 129 2.05 -2.37 11.78
N LEU A 130 2.98 -1.56 12.29
CA LEU A 130 3.36 -1.54 13.70
C LEU A 130 2.83 -0.26 14.34
N LEU A 131 2.11 -0.40 15.43
CA LEU A 131 1.64 0.71 16.27
C LEU A 131 2.26 0.58 17.66
N THR A 132 2.62 1.71 18.25
CA THR A 132 3.15 1.77 19.62
C THR A 132 2.45 2.88 20.39
N THR A 133 2.05 2.59 21.62
CA THR A 133 1.49 3.58 22.54
C THR A 133 2.02 3.40 23.95
N LEU A 134 2.05 4.49 24.71
CA LEU A 134 2.39 4.50 26.12
C LEU A 134 1.14 4.79 26.93
N ARG A 135 0.95 4.08 28.03
CA ARG A 135 -0.14 4.29 28.97
C ARG A 135 0.38 4.42 30.38
N SER A 136 0.02 5.49 31.05
CA SER A 136 0.24 5.67 32.47
C SER A 136 -1.01 5.27 33.28
N ARG A 137 -0.81 4.97 34.54
CA ARG A 137 -1.87 4.68 35.50
C ARG A 137 -2.77 5.89 35.76
#